data_9b1bbfc0fb260035003b7e4f1a93f3ce
#
_entry.id   9b1bbfc0fb260035003b7e4f1a93f3ce
#
_cell.length_a   1.000
_cell.length_b   1.000
_cell.length_c   1.000
_cell.angle_alpha   90.00
_cell.angle_beta   90.00
_cell.angle_gamma   90.00
#
_symmetry.space_group_name_H-M   'P 1'
#
loop_
_entity.id
_entity.type
_entity.pdbx_description
1 polymer ?
#
loop_
_entity_poly.entity_id
_entity_poly.type
_entity_poly.pdbx_seq_one_letter_code
_entity_poly.pdbx_strand_id
1 'polypeptide(L)'
;MKTCRLISLAAACSLVAVAFSPAFAAEAGDPVAGKAKTSMCIGCHGIDGYKTVFPEVYHVPKLGGQHAAYIVKALQEYKAEKRSHPSMRAIAAGLSDKDMADLGAYYAADTARAAAK
;
A
#
# COMPACT_ATOMS: atom_id res chain seq x y z
N MET A 1 40.98 -29.19 -58.76
CA MET A 1 41.27 -28.03 -57.91
C MET A 1 39.94 -27.44 -57.45
N LYS A 2 39.47 -27.74 -56.21
CA LYS A 2 38.21 -27.27 -55.66
C LYS A 2 38.53 -26.43 -54.43
N THR A 3 38.33 -25.12 -54.56
CA THR A 3 38.51 -24.16 -53.48
C THR A 3 37.34 -24.21 -52.49
N CYS A 4 37.61 -24.66 -51.27
CA CYS A 4 36.68 -24.67 -50.18
C CYS A 4 36.56 -23.24 -49.59
N ARG A 5 35.37 -22.62 -49.69
CA ARG A 5 35.11 -21.33 -49.09
C ARG A 5 34.64 -21.55 -47.65
N LEU A 6 35.46 -21.17 -46.69
CA LEU A 6 35.10 -21.10 -45.29
C LEU A 6 34.13 -19.90 -45.05
N ILE A 7 32.91 -20.20 -44.71
CA ILE A 7 31.93 -19.20 -44.29
C ILE A 7 32.07 -19.04 -42.78
N SER A 8 32.65 -17.91 -42.36
CA SER A 8 32.69 -17.50 -40.95
C SER A 8 31.31 -17.02 -40.51
N LEU A 9 30.61 -17.80 -39.65
CA LEU A 9 29.44 -17.32 -38.93
C LEU A 9 29.94 -16.45 -37.75
N ALA A 10 29.77 -15.14 -37.87
CA ALA A 10 29.92 -14.23 -36.75
C ALA A 10 28.62 -14.27 -35.94
N ALA A 11 28.64 -14.93 -34.80
CA ALA A 11 27.53 -14.91 -33.83
C ALA A 11 27.51 -13.56 -33.13
N ALA A 12 26.55 -12.71 -33.52
CA ALA A 12 26.25 -11.45 -32.81
C ALA A 12 25.52 -11.76 -31.49
N CYS A 13 26.25 -11.72 -30.39
CA CYS A 13 25.69 -11.87 -29.04
C CYS A 13 25.05 -10.52 -28.66
N SER A 14 23.74 -10.35 -28.87
CA SER A 14 22.98 -9.18 -28.45
C SER A 14 22.80 -9.25 -26.93
N LEU A 15 23.54 -8.44 -26.18
CA LEU A 15 23.33 -8.18 -24.76
C LEU A 15 22.01 -7.40 -24.59
N VAL A 16 20.95 -8.07 -24.17
CA VAL A 16 19.72 -7.43 -23.71
C VAL A 16 20.01 -6.86 -22.32
N ALA A 17 20.27 -5.57 -22.25
CA ALA A 17 20.34 -4.83 -21.00
C ALA A 17 18.92 -4.77 -20.39
N VAL A 18 18.62 -5.65 -19.44
CA VAL A 18 17.41 -5.55 -18.62
C VAL A 18 17.59 -4.33 -17.72
N ALA A 19 16.89 -3.25 -18.07
CA ALA A 19 16.81 -2.07 -17.23
C ALA A 19 16.06 -2.45 -15.94
N PHE A 20 16.81 -2.66 -14.86
CA PHE A 20 16.24 -2.77 -13.52
C PHE A 20 15.71 -1.38 -13.15
N SER A 21 14.39 -1.16 -13.34
CA SER A 21 13.73 -0.01 -12.76
C SER A 21 13.81 -0.15 -11.24
N PRO A 22 14.33 0.85 -10.50
CA PRO A 22 14.27 0.81 -9.05
C PRO A 22 12.80 0.74 -8.64
N ALA A 23 12.39 -0.38 -8.05
CA ALA A 23 11.12 -0.44 -7.36
C ALA A 23 11.17 0.68 -6.31
N PHE A 24 10.27 1.65 -6.40
CA PHE A 24 10.07 2.67 -5.38
C PHE A 24 9.81 1.91 -4.08
N ALA A 25 10.82 1.79 -3.24
CA ALA A 25 10.65 1.27 -1.89
C ALA A 25 9.74 2.26 -1.19
N ALA A 26 8.49 1.87 -0.95
CA ALA A 26 7.60 2.65 -0.11
C ALA A 26 8.33 2.88 1.22
N GLU A 27 8.44 4.14 1.64
CA GLU A 27 9.11 4.50 2.89
C GLU A 27 8.51 3.67 4.02
N ALA A 28 9.36 2.98 4.78
CA ALA A 28 8.92 2.13 5.88
C ALA A 28 8.21 3.02 6.91
N GLY A 29 6.95 2.72 7.23
CA GLY A 29 6.19 3.47 8.21
C GLY A 29 6.66 3.17 9.65
N ASP A 30 6.54 4.17 10.51
CA ASP A 30 6.79 4.05 11.95
C ASP A 30 5.47 3.78 12.70
N PRO A 31 5.30 2.60 13.34
CA PRO A 31 4.07 2.27 14.05
C PRO A 31 3.84 3.14 15.30
N VAL A 32 4.88 3.72 15.90
CA VAL A 32 4.73 4.61 17.06
C VAL A 32 4.16 5.96 16.59
N ALA A 33 4.71 6.51 15.52
CA ALA A 33 4.18 7.71 14.87
C ALA A 33 2.76 7.47 14.35
N GLY A 34 2.50 6.29 13.76
CA GLY A 34 1.18 5.88 13.30
C GLY A 34 0.13 5.87 14.42
N LYS A 35 0.48 5.35 15.60
CA LYS A 35 -0.40 5.37 16.76
C LYS A 35 -0.86 6.78 17.13
N ALA A 36 0.04 7.76 17.11
CA ALA A 36 -0.29 9.14 17.43
C ALA A 36 -1.27 9.79 16.43
N LYS A 37 -1.39 9.23 15.24
CA LYS A 37 -2.24 9.72 14.14
C LYS A 37 -3.61 9.05 14.03
N THR A 38 -3.92 8.08 14.91
CA THR A 38 -5.16 7.29 14.81
C THR A 38 -6.43 8.00 15.24
N SER A 39 -6.35 9.20 15.83
CA SER A 39 -7.50 9.91 16.40
C SER A 39 -8.69 10.04 15.45
N MET A 40 -8.43 10.29 14.16
CA MET A 40 -9.46 10.39 13.13
C MET A 40 -9.99 9.03 12.63
N CYS A 41 -9.34 7.95 13.02
CA CYS A 41 -9.65 6.60 12.56
C CYS A 41 -10.49 5.84 13.58
N ILE A 42 -10.09 5.92 14.87
CA ILE A 42 -10.65 5.08 15.94
C ILE A 42 -12.11 5.36 16.25
N GLY A 43 -12.62 6.56 15.94
CA GLY A 43 -14.03 6.91 16.15
C GLY A 43 -15.00 6.04 15.34
N CYS A 44 -14.52 5.47 14.24
CA CYS A 44 -15.29 4.55 13.41
C CYS A 44 -14.67 3.14 13.42
N HIS A 45 -13.37 3.04 13.14
CA HIS A 45 -12.65 1.76 12.98
C HIS A 45 -12.26 1.09 14.30
N GLY A 46 -12.42 1.78 15.43
CA GLY A 46 -12.16 1.23 16.77
C GLY A 46 -13.38 0.59 17.44
N ILE A 47 -14.54 0.61 16.81
CA ILE A 47 -15.79 0.10 17.33
C ILE A 47 -16.16 -1.19 16.58
N ASP A 48 -16.20 -2.30 17.30
CA ASP A 48 -16.56 -3.60 16.69
C ASP A 48 -18.00 -3.58 16.15
N GLY A 49 -18.16 -4.00 14.88
CA GLY A 49 -19.44 -4.09 14.21
C GLY A 49 -20.10 -2.74 13.86
N TYR A 50 -19.35 -1.63 13.97
CA TYR A 50 -19.89 -0.32 13.68
C TYR A 50 -20.37 -0.19 12.22
N LYS A 51 -21.51 0.45 12.06
CA LYS A 51 -22.11 0.79 10.76
C LYS A 51 -22.42 2.27 10.71
N THR A 52 -22.06 2.93 9.63
CA THR A 52 -22.60 4.26 9.33
C THR A 52 -24.01 4.11 8.77
N VAL A 53 -24.88 5.08 9.02
CA VAL A 53 -26.28 5.06 8.56
C VAL A 53 -26.61 6.20 7.62
N PHE A 54 -25.69 7.17 7.45
CA PHE A 54 -25.89 8.31 6.58
C PHE A 54 -24.57 8.69 5.88
N PRO A 55 -24.56 9.07 4.59
CA PRO A 55 -25.70 9.08 3.65
C PRO A 55 -26.12 7.68 3.17
N GLU A 56 -25.29 6.68 3.39
CA GLU A 56 -25.54 5.27 3.06
C GLU A 56 -25.07 4.36 4.19
N VAL A 57 -25.62 3.16 4.24
CA VAL A 57 -25.23 2.15 5.23
C VAL A 57 -23.93 1.49 4.79
N TYR A 58 -22.84 1.78 5.51
CA TYR A 58 -21.55 1.09 5.31
C TYR A 58 -21.16 0.33 6.58
N HIS A 59 -20.73 -0.92 6.40
CA HIS A 59 -19.99 -1.61 7.45
C HIS A 59 -18.59 -1.06 7.52
N VAL A 60 -18.22 -0.52 8.67
CA VAL A 60 -16.86 0.01 8.88
C VAL A 60 -15.90 -1.16 9.05
N PRO A 61 -14.88 -1.31 8.20
CA PRO A 61 -13.96 -2.44 8.28
C PRO A 61 -13.04 -2.32 9.48
N LYS A 62 -12.71 -3.47 10.09
CA LYS A 62 -11.62 -3.57 11.06
C LYS A 62 -10.30 -3.37 10.35
N LEU A 63 -9.42 -2.52 10.90
CA LEU A 63 -8.10 -2.22 10.33
C LEU A 63 -6.98 -3.06 10.94
N GLY A 64 -7.08 -3.37 12.23
CA GLY A 64 -6.08 -4.17 12.93
C GLY A 64 -5.88 -5.51 12.26
N GLY A 65 -4.64 -5.84 11.97
CA GLY A 65 -4.27 -7.07 11.29
C GLY A 65 -4.26 -7.03 9.77
N GLN A 66 -4.56 -5.88 9.18
CA GLN A 66 -4.48 -5.71 7.73
C GLN A 66 -3.02 -5.46 7.28
N HIS A 67 -2.68 -5.85 6.07
CA HIS A 67 -1.36 -5.59 5.50
C HIS A 67 -1.10 -4.09 5.36
N ALA A 68 0.07 -3.62 5.82
CA ALA A 68 0.46 -2.21 5.75
C ALA A 68 0.34 -1.64 4.33
N ALA A 69 0.86 -2.36 3.33
CA ALA A 69 0.79 -1.94 1.94
C ALA A 69 -0.65 -1.78 1.42
N TYR A 70 -1.58 -2.63 1.87
CA TYR A 70 -2.99 -2.50 1.52
C TYR A 70 -3.61 -1.24 2.12
N ILE A 71 -3.33 -0.94 3.40
CA ILE A 71 -3.84 0.26 4.07
C ILE A 71 -3.33 1.51 3.36
N VAL A 72 -2.03 1.59 3.09
CA VAL A 72 -1.41 2.70 2.36
C VAL A 72 -2.08 2.89 1.01
N LYS A 73 -2.20 1.82 0.23
CA LYS A 73 -2.82 1.87 -1.10
C LYS A 73 -4.27 2.33 -1.04
N ALA A 74 -5.05 1.81 -0.09
CA ALA A 74 -6.45 2.21 0.08
C ALA A 74 -6.58 3.70 0.41
N LEU A 75 -5.75 4.24 1.32
CA LEU A 75 -5.75 5.66 1.66
C LEU A 75 -5.35 6.54 0.45
N GLN A 76 -4.34 6.13 -0.31
CA GLN A 76 -3.94 6.81 -1.55
C GLN A 76 -5.07 6.83 -2.57
N GLU A 77 -5.81 5.73 -2.73
CA GLU A 77 -6.93 5.64 -3.65
C GLU A 77 -8.12 6.51 -3.22
N TYR A 78 -8.39 6.62 -1.92
CA TYR A 78 -9.36 7.58 -1.41
C TYR A 78 -8.92 9.02 -1.66
N LYS A 79 -7.65 9.35 -1.39
CA LYS A 79 -7.09 10.68 -1.66
C LYS A 79 -7.15 11.05 -3.15
N ALA A 80 -6.87 10.09 -4.01
CA ALA A 80 -6.93 10.26 -5.47
C ALA A 80 -8.34 10.12 -6.06
N GLU A 81 -9.37 10.03 -5.22
CA GLU A 81 -10.78 9.87 -5.59
C GLU A 81 -11.10 8.62 -6.44
N LYS A 82 -10.19 7.64 -6.45
CA LYS A 82 -10.39 6.35 -7.14
C LYS A 82 -11.29 5.39 -6.37
N ARG A 83 -11.46 5.60 -5.05
CA ARG A 83 -12.42 4.89 -4.21
C ARG A 83 -13.52 5.84 -3.75
N SER A 84 -14.75 5.38 -3.86
CA SER A 84 -15.94 6.16 -3.49
C SER A 84 -16.31 5.91 -2.04
N HIS A 85 -16.02 6.84 -1.14
CA HIS A 85 -16.56 6.92 0.22
C HIS A 85 -16.31 8.34 0.77
N PRO A 86 -17.34 9.18 0.90
CA PRO A 86 -17.16 10.60 1.21
C PRO A 86 -16.33 10.86 2.47
N SER A 87 -16.62 10.17 3.58
CA SER A 87 -15.88 10.35 4.84
C SER A 87 -14.43 9.95 4.72
N MET A 88 -14.14 8.80 4.05
CA MET A 88 -12.76 8.35 3.88
C MET A 88 -11.97 9.24 2.92
N ARG A 89 -12.60 9.80 1.90
CA ARG A 89 -11.97 10.80 1.01
C ARG A 89 -11.56 12.06 1.80
N ALA A 90 -12.46 12.57 2.64
CA ALA A 90 -12.19 13.75 3.46
C ALA A 90 -11.01 13.50 4.42
N ILE A 91 -10.97 12.34 5.08
CA ILE A 91 -9.86 11.96 5.98
C ILE A 91 -8.56 11.80 5.19
N ALA A 92 -8.57 11.05 4.10
CA ALA A 92 -7.37 10.76 3.32
C ALA A 92 -6.78 12.02 2.65
N ALA A 93 -7.60 13.00 2.30
CA ALA A 93 -7.14 14.25 1.70
C ALA A 93 -6.14 15.01 2.59
N GLY A 94 -6.29 14.93 3.91
CA GLY A 94 -5.39 15.57 4.88
C GLY A 94 -4.11 14.79 5.19
N LEU A 95 -3.95 13.55 4.71
CA LEU A 95 -2.80 12.72 5.03
C LEU A 95 -1.68 12.90 4.02
N SER A 96 -0.43 12.99 4.50
CA SER A 96 0.77 12.84 3.68
C SER A 96 1.05 11.35 3.39
N ASP A 97 1.91 11.07 2.42
CA ASP A 97 2.34 9.69 2.13
C ASP A 97 3.04 9.04 3.33
N LYS A 98 3.81 9.84 4.08
CA LYS A 98 4.43 9.41 5.33
C LYS A 98 3.39 9.06 6.39
N ASP A 99 2.33 9.85 6.55
CA ASP A 99 1.25 9.55 7.49
C ASP A 99 0.54 8.25 7.13
N MET A 100 0.30 8.02 5.84
CA MET A 100 -0.30 6.79 5.35
C MET A 100 0.59 5.57 5.63
N ALA A 101 1.92 5.72 5.44
CA ALA A 101 2.89 4.67 5.74
C ALA A 101 2.91 4.35 7.25
N ASP A 102 2.93 5.36 8.11
CA ASP A 102 2.95 5.21 9.57
C ASP A 102 1.66 4.54 10.07
N LEU A 103 0.51 4.98 9.58
CA LEU A 103 -0.79 4.35 9.89
C LEU A 103 -0.85 2.90 9.41
N GLY A 104 -0.35 2.63 8.21
CA GLY A 104 -0.24 1.27 7.69
C GLY A 104 0.60 0.36 8.59
N ALA A 105 1.77 0.85 9.02
CA ALA A 105 2.65 0.13 9.92
C ALA A 105 1.99 -0.12 11.29
N TYR A 106 1.30 0.87 11.85
CA TYR A 106 0.60 0.74 13.14
C TYR A 106 -0.48 -0.34 13.10
N TYR A 107 -1.40 -0.28 12.13
CA TYR A 107 -2.49 -1.24 12.04
C TYR A 107 -2.04 -2.64 11.65
N ALA A 108 -0.98 -2.77 10.86
CA ALA A 108 -0.39 -4.08 10.55
C ALA A 108 0.26 -4.74 11.79
N ALA A 109 0.90 -3.95 12.66
CA ALA A 109 1.50 -4.44 13.89
C ALA A 109 0.47 -4.85 14.96
N ASP A 110 -0.78 -4.41 14.84
CA ASP A 110 -1.84 -4.72 15.80
C ASP A 110 -2.26 -6.21 15.76
N THR A 111 -1.92 -6.92 14.69
CA THR A 111 -2.06 -8.40 14.59
C THR A 111 -1.21 -9.12 15.62
N ALA A 112 0.01 -8.65 15.87
CA ALA A 112 0.91 -9.25 16.86
C ALA A 112 0.35 -9.07 18.28
N ARG A 113 -0.38 -7.99 18.54
CA ARG A 113 -1.01 -7.72 19.83
C ARG A 113 -2.31 -8.51 20.02
N ALA A 114 -3.06 -8.79 18.98
CA ALA A 114 -4.26 -9.62 19.04
C ALA A 114 -3.94 -11.11 19.22
N ALA A 115 -2.82 -11.59 18.69
CA ALA A 115 -2.36 -12.95 18.83
C ALA A 115 -1.68 -13.25 20.20
N ALA A 116 -1.32 -12.20 20.96
CA ALA A 116 -0.65 -12.30 22.26
C ALA A 116 -1.63 -12.27 23.46
N LYS A 117 -2.93 -12.28 23.22
CA LYS A 117 -3.99 -12.43 24.23
C LYS A 117 -4.61 -13.81 24.18
#